data_96c6822ffdf2f34cc1294755a5a0c0b0
#
_entry.id   96c6822ffdf2f34cc1294755a5a0c0b0
#
_cell.length_a   1.000
_cell.length_b   1.000
_cell.length_c   1.000
_cell.angle_alpha   90.00
_cell.angle_beta   90.00
_cell.angle_gamma   90.00
#
_symmetry.space_group_name_H-M   'P 1'
#
loop_
_entity.id
_entity.type
_entity.pdbx_description
1 polymer ?
#
loop_
_entity_poly.entity_id
_entity_poly.type
_entity_poly.pdbx_seq_one_letter_code
_entity_poly.pdbx_strand_id
1 'polypeptide(L)'
;FASEHSMMTLYGRGGEARVVGDILAKHPTGVISIVGDSYDIYNFCENIIGGEFREQIRKRNGKVVVRPDSGDPQVVIPKCSDILSEKFGFSETSKGYKKLAPCVGLIQGDGMDYYSIKDMFQVAANNHYSAENYVVGMGGGLLRKVNRDTQKVAMKLCNAIIDGKSTPVSKNPITDPGKKSKSGRQALLFNKINRSFNTVQDIHGTGIAGDMLEPVFRNGEMLRVQTLDEIRKLAEVELP
;
A
#
# COMPACT_ATOMS: atom_id res chain seq x y z
N PHE A 1 15.39 -0.25 3.67
CA PHE A 1 14.12 0.05 4.34
C PHE A 1 12.97 0.06 3.33
N ALA A 2 11.79 -0.41 3.72
CA ALA A 2 10.57 -0.30 2.95
C ALA A 2 9.42 0.16 3.87
N SER A 3 8.59 1.10 3.38
CA SER A 3 7.40 1.53 4.11
C SER A 3 6.22 0.60 3.84
N GLU A 4 5.25 0.63 4.75
CA GLU A 4 3.97 -0.06 4.62
C GLU A 4 2.81 0.94 4.61
N HIS A 5 1.66 0.52 4.08
CA HIS A 5 0.47 1.39 4.01
C HIS A 5 0.02 1.91 5.37
N SER A 6 0.20 1.11 6.44
CA SER A 6 -0.12 1.54 7.80
C SER A 6 0.69 2.74 8.26
N MET A 7 1.93 2.87 7.78
CA MET A 7 2.78 4.04 8.05
C MET A 7 2.29 5.25 7.24
N MET A 8 2.08 5.06 5.93
CA MET A 8 1.71 6.16 5.03
C MET A 8 0.35 6.76 5.38
N THR A 9 -0.57 5.94 5.87
CA THR A 9 -1.94 6.37 6.21
C THR A 9 -2.09 6.86 7.65
N LEU A 10 -1.03 6.79 8.48
CA LEU A 10 -1.07 7.07 9.92
C LEU A 10 -1.66 8.46 10.28
N TYR A 11 -1.35 9.46 9.47
CA TYR A 11 -1.83 10.84 9.67
C TYR A 11 -2.97 11.23 8.70
N GLY A 12 -3.62 10.25 8.09
CA GLY A 12 -4.67 10.45 7.11
C GLY A 12 -4.16 10.97 5.76
N ARG A 13 -5.10 11.33 4.87
CA ARG A 13 -4.78 11.71 3.48
C ARG A 13 -3.82 12.89 3.35
N GLY A 14 -3.93 13.89 4.21
CA GLY A 14 -3.04 15.06 4.20
C GLY A 14 -1.67 14.82 4.86
N GLY A 15 -1.45 13.65 5.45
CA GLY A 15 -0.27 13.36 6.24
C GLY A 15 0.84 12.59 5.53
N GLU A 16 0.68 12.22 4.25
CA GLU A 16 1.66 11.44 3.50
C GLU A 16 3.03 12.16 3.43
N ALA A 17 3.04 13.45 3.15
CA ALA A 17 4.27 14.25 3.09
C ALA A 17 5.02 14.24 4.43
N ARG A 18 4.33 14.34 5.56
CA ARG A 18 4.95 14.23 6.89
C ARG A 18 5.66 12.89 7.07
N VAL A 19 5.01 11.78 6.68
CA VAL A 19 5.61 10.44 6.78
C VAL A 19 6.84 10.32 5.89
N VAL A 20 6.79 10.84 4.67
CA VAL A 20 7.94 10.87 3.75
C VAL A 20 9.11 11.64 4.38
N GLY A 21 8.86 12.81 4.97
CA GLY A 21 9.88 13.60 5.68
C GLY A 21 10.52 12.82 6.82
N ASP A 22 9.71 12.15 7.66
CA ASP A 22 10.20 11.32 8.76
C ASP A 22 11.06 10.13 8.26
N ILE A 23 10.67 9.48 7.17
CA ILE A 23 11.43 8.39 6.55
C ILE A 23 12.78 8.90 6.03
N LEU A 24 12.79 10.00 5.30
CA LEU A 24 14.02 10.59 4.75
C LEU A 24 15.00 11.05 5.85
N ALA A 25 14.47 11.59 6.94
CA ALA A 25 15.28 11.99 8.09
C ALA A 25 15.91 10.78 8.81
N LYS A 26 15.15 9.71 9.01
CA LYS A 26 15.60 8.48 9.66
C LYS A 26 16.55 7.64 8.81
N HIS A 27 16.44 7.74 7.49
CA HIS A 27 17.23 6.97 6.53
C HIS A 27 17.97 7.91 5.56
N PRO A 28 18.98 8.64 6.01
CA PRO A 28 19.67 9.67 5.21
C PRO A 28 20.50 9.10 4.05
N THR A 29 20.79 7.80 4.05
CA THR A 29 21.60 7.14 3.02
C THR A 29 21.00 5.82 2.55
N GLY A 30 21.53 5.25 1.47
CA GLY A 30 21.18 3.93 0.96
C GLY A 30 19.84 3.90 0.18
N VAL A 31 19.32 2.72 -0.11
CA VAL A 31 18.07 2.54 -0.84
C VAL A 31 16.90 2.47 0.14
N ILE A 32 15.86 3.25 -0.14
CA ILE A 32 14.59 3.19 0.56
C ILE A 32 13.45 3.00 -0.44
N SER A 33 12.48 2.17 -0.08
CA SER A 33 11.24 1.97 -0.86
C SER A 33 10.07 2.58 -0.12
N ILE A 34 9.30 3.43 -0.80
CA ILE A 34 8.15 4.11 -0.21
C ILE A 34 6.90 3.78 -1.03
N VAL A 35 5.91 3.17 -0.38
CA VAL A 35 4.60 2.92 -0.99
C VAL A 35 3.82 4.23 -1.09
N GLY A 36 3.35 4.56 -2.30
CA GLY A 36 2.78 5.87 -2.60
C GLY A 36 1.34 5.86 -3.10
N ASP A 37 0.70 4.69 -3.14
CA ASP A 37 -0.65 4.52 -3.68
C ASP A 37 -1.74 4.45 -2.60
N SER A 38 -1.43 4.93 -1.38
CA SER A 38 -2.44 4.95 -0.31
C SER A 38 -3.69 5.72 -0.71
N TYR A 39 -3.52 6.78 -1.53
CA TYR A 39 -4.59 7.63 -2.03
C TYR A 39 -4.44 7.92 -3.51
N ASP A 40 -3.37 8.60 -3.93
CA ASP A 40 -3.11 9.04 -5.31
C ASP A 40 -1.62 8.94 -5.62
N ILE A 41 -1.25 7.86 -6.32
CA ILE A 41 0.14 7.59 -6.69
C ILE A 41 0.72 8.67 -7.61
N TYR A 42 -0.09 9.29 -8.46
CA TYR A 42 0.39 10.31 -9.38
C TYR A 42 0.68 11.61 -8.65
N ASN A 43 -0.24 12.03 -7.76
CA ASN A 43 0.01 13.14 -6.85
C ASN A 43 1.22 12.89 -5.94
N PHE A 44 1.39 11.65 -5.47
CA PHE A 44 2.54 11.25 -4.67
C PHE A 44 3.86 11.43 -5.43
N CYS A 45 3.93 10.95 -6.68
CA CYS A 45 5.10 11.12 -7.55
C CYS A 45 5.36 12.59 -7.90
N GLU A 46 4.30 13.35 -8.22
CA GLU A 46 4.42 14.69 -8.73
C GLU A 46 4.70 15.74 -7.67
N ASN A 47 3.87 15.77 -6.62
CA ASN A 47 3.86 16.85 -5.64
C ASN A 47 4.61 16.52 -4.36
N ILE A 48 4.62 15.27 -3.91
CA ILE A 48 5.34 14.89 -2.69
C ILE A 48 6.80 14.56 -3.04
N ILE A 49 7.05 13.51 -3.82
CA ILE A 49 8.41 13.08 -4.17
C ILE A 49 9.08 14.07 -5.12
N GLY A 50 8.40 14.45 -6.19
CA GLY A 50 8.89 15.33 -7.25
C GLY A 50 8.69 16.82 -7.00
N GLY A 51 7.99 17.19 -5.93
CA GLY A 51 7.75 18.57 -5.48
C GLY A 51 8.45 18.85 -4.16
N GLU A 52 7.76 18.61 -3.05
CA GLU A 52 8.20 18.99 -1.70
C GLU A 52 9.58 18.43 -1.32
N PHE A 53 9.83 17.14 -1.61
CA PHE A 53 11.10 16.48 -1.24
C PHE A 53 12.11 16.35 -2.37
N ARG A 54 11.85 16.94 -3.54
CA ARG A 54 12.71 16.81 -4.72
C ARG A 54 14.17 17.13 -4.45
N GLU A 55 14.46 18.29 -3.88
CA GLU A 55 15.84 18.74 -3.63
C GLU A 55 16.54 17.90 -2.56
N GLN A 56 15.81 17.47 -1.52
CA GLN A 56 16.36 16.58 -0.51
C GLN A 56 16.72 15.22 -1.10
N ILE A 57 15.86 14.66 -1.97
CA ILE A 57 16.08 13.38 -2.64
C ILE A 57 17.26 13.47 -3.62
N ARG A 58 17.40 14.57 -4.36
CA ARG A 58 18.54 14.79 -5.28
C ARG A 58 19.87 14.85 -4.56
N LYS A 59 19.92 15.45 -3.39
CA LYS A 59 21.14 15.61 -2.58
C LYS A 59 21.46 14.37 -1.72
N ARG A 60 20.50 13.46 -1.60
CA ARG A 60 20.63 12.27 -0.76
C ARG A 60 21.65 11.29 -1.33
N ASN A 61 22.52 10.73 -0.48
CA ASN A 61 23.41 9.63 -0.86
C ASN A 61 22.65 8.29 -0.87
N GLY A 62 21.87 8.06 -1.93
CA GLY A 62 21.06 6.85 -2.07
C GLY A 62 19.93 6.99 -3.08
N LYS A 63 18.99 6.06 -3.05
CA LYS A 63 17.88 5.98 -4.00
C LYS A 63 16.54 5.90 -3.27
N VAL A 64 15.58 6.69 -3.70
CA VAL A 64 14.17 6.55 -3.33
C VAL A 64 13.45 5.75 -4.42
N VAL A 65 12.90 4.61 -4.04
CA VAL A 65 12.16 3.72 -4.94
C VAL A 65 10.68 3.85 -4.61
N VAL A 66 9.91 4.44 -5.50
CA VAL A 66 8.46 4.58 -5.33
C VAL A 66 7.77 3.25 -5.65
N ARG A 67 6.86 2.83 -4.78
CA ARG A 67 6.09 1.58 -4.93
C ARG A 67 4.61 1.90 -5.18
N PRO A 68 4.14 1.84 -6.42
CA PRO A 68 2.73 1.66 -6.70
C PRO A 68 2.33 0.22 -6.36
N ASP A 69 1.27 0.06 -5.58
CA ASP A 69 0.84 -1.25 -5.05
C ASP A 69 -0.64 -1.50 -5.39
N SER A 70 -1.13 -0.84 -6.44
CA SER A 70 -2.51 -0.95 -6.95
C SER A 70 -2.63 -0.51 -8.39
N GLY A 71 -3.70 -0.94 -9.06
CA GLY A 71 -3.98 -0.65 -10.45
C GLY A 71 -3.23 -1.56 -11.42
N ASP A 72 -3.44 -1.32 -12.72
CA ASP A 72 -2.77 -2.07 -13.78
C ASP A 72 -1.32 -1.59 -13.94
N PRO A 73 -0.32 -2.46 -13.72
CA PRO A 73 1.09 -2.10 -13.89
C PRO A 73 1.43 -1.56 -15.28
N GLN A 74 0.72 -2.02 -16.32
CA GLN A 74 0.95 -1.57 -17.69
C GLN A 74 0.55 -0.10 -17.91
N VAL A 75 -0.31 0.43 -17.06
CA VAL A 75 -0.75 1.84 -17.09
C VAL A 75 -0.01 2.68 -16.05
N VAL A 76 0.08 2.16 -14.83
CA VAL A 76 0.60 2.93 -13.69
C VAL A 76 2.11 3.15 -13.81
N ILE A 77 2.87 2.13 -14.20
CA ILE A 77 4.34 2.20 -14.28
C ILE A 77 4.82 3.22 -15.31
N PRO A 78 4.36 3.23 -16.58
CA PRO A 78 4.77 4.26 -17.53
C PRO A 78 4.44 5.67 -17.05
N LYS A 79 3.22 5.89 -16.55
CA LYS A 79 2.80 7.22 -16.10
C LYS A 79 3.60 7.72 -14.91
N CYS A 80 3.92 6.88 -13.93
CA CYS A 80 4.83 7.24 -12.85
C CYS A 80 6.25 7.52 -13.37
N SER A 81 6.71 6.76 -14.38
CA SER A 81 8.01 6.99 -15.02
C SER A 81 8.07 8.34 -15.70
N ASP A 82 7.01 8.74 -16.43
CA ASP A 82 6.92 10.05 -17.08
C ASP A 82 7.01 11.18 -16.06
N ILE A 83 6.23 11.11 -14.97
CA ILE A 83 6.27 12.11 -13.91
C ILE A 83 7.67 12.19 -13.27
N LEU A 84 8.26 11.05 -12.91
CA LEU A 84 9.59 11.03 -12.29
C LEU A 84 10.69 11.50 -13.25
N SER A 85 10.59 11.20 -14.55
CA SER A 85 11.54 11.70 -15.56
C SER A 85 11.44 13.21 -15.75
N GLU A 86 10.24 13.77 -15.70
CA GLU A 86 10.01 15.22 -15.76
C GLU A 86 10.59 15.92 -14.52
N LYS A 87 10.32 15.39 -13.33
CA LYS A 87 10.74 16.03 -12.06
C LYS A 87 12.23 15.88 -11.78
N PHE A 88 12.85 14.74 -12.08
CA PHE A 88 14.23 14.45 -11.72
C PHE A 88 15.20 14.42 -12.88
N GLY A 89 14.69 14.33 -14.11
CA GLY A 89 15.46 14.13 -15.32
C GLY A 89 15.79 12.66 -15.58
N PHE A 90 16.43 12.42 -16.71
CA PHE A 90 16.89 11.11 -17.15
C PHE A 90 18.18 11.23 -17.97
N SER A 91 18.86 10.11 -18.14
CA SER A 91 19.90 9.92 -19.15
C SER A 91 19.47 8.87 -20.16
N GLU A 92 20.10 8.84 -21.31
CA GLU A 92 19.84 7.77 -22.29
C GLU A 92 20.88 6.67 -22.19
N THR A 93 20.43 5.43 -22.32
CA THR A 93 21.31 4.27 -22.44
C THR A 93 21.90 4.23 -23.87
N SER A 94 22.94 3.42 -24.10
CA SER A 94 23.52 3.20 -25.43
C SER A 94 22.53 2.67 -26.47
N LYS A 95 21.37 2.17 -26.03
CA LYS A 95 20.27 1.67 -26.88
C LYS A 95 19.12 2.67 -27.03
N GLY A 96 19.26 3.92 -26.54
CA GLY A 96 18.24 4.96 -26.67
C GLY A 96 17.09 4.87 -25.67
N TYR A 97 17.22 4.09 -24.59
CA TYR A 97 16.19 4.02 -23.56
C TYR A 97 16.45 5.03 -22.45
N LYS A 98 15.40 5.67 -21.93
CA LYS A 98 15.43 6.59 -20.82
C LYS A 98 15.77 5.85 -19.52
N LYS A 99 16.81 6.29 -18.84
CA LYS A 99 17.19 5.86 -17.50
C LYS A 99 16.97 7.02 -16.55
N LEU A 100 16.04 6.86 -15.59
CA LEU A 100 15.73 7.86 -14.58
C LEU A 100 16.98 8.30 -13.82
N ALA A 101 16.95 9.49 -13.25
CA ALA A 101 18.02 9.99 -12.40
C ALA A 101 18.38 8.95 -11.31
N PRO A 102 19.69 8.80 -10.96
CA PRO A 102 20.13 7.74 -10.04
C PRO A 102 19.46 7.74 -8.67
N CYS A 103 18.93 8.89 -8.25
CA CYS A 103 18.29 9.08 -6.94
C CYS A 103 16.85 8.54 -6.86
N VAL A 104 16.22 8.17 -7.98
CA VAL A 104 14.84 7.69 -8.01
C VAL A 104 14.68 6.41 -8.86
N GLY A 105 13.63 5.64 -8.59
CA GLY A 105 13.25 4.45 -9.34
C GLY A 105 11.87 3.97 -8.94
N LEU A 106 11.43 2.87 -9.53
CA LEU A 106 10.13 2.26 -9.27
C LEU A 106 10.28 0.79 -8.87
N ILE A 107 9.40 0.31 -8.01
CA ILE A 107 9.24 -1.11 -7.70
C ILE A 107 7.78 -1.51 -7.83
N GLN A 108 7.50 -2.56 -8.60
CA GLN A 108 6.17 -3.15 -8.69
C GLN A 108 6.18 -4.51 -7.99
N GLY A 109 5.25 -4.72 -7.06
CA GLY A 109 5.19 -5.96 -6.26
C GLY A 109 3.79 -6.56 -6.14
N ASP A 110 2.73 -5.81 -6.46
CA ASP A 110 1.36 -6.31 -6.34
C ASP A 110 0.99 -7.21 -7.52
N GLY A 111 0.56 -8.44 -7.20
CA GLY A 111 0.03 -9.38 -8.17
C GLY A 111 1.01 -9.89 -9.24
N MET A 112 2.32 -9.67 -9.07
CA MET A 112 3.31 -10.00 -10.09
C MET A 112 3.56 -11.50 -10.20
N ASP A 113 3.57 -11.98 -11.44
CA ASP A 113 4.01 -13.31 -11.85
C ASP A 113 4.89 -13.23 -13.10
N TYR A 114 5.32 -14.38 -13.63
CA TYR A 114 6.18 -14.42 -14.82
C TYR A 114 5.60 -13.65 -16.02
N TYR A 115 4.31 -13.77 -16.27
CA TYR A 115 3.67 -13.14 -17.44
C TYR A 115 3.51 -11.64 -17.24
N SER A 116 3.01 -11.21 -16.11
CA SER A 116 2.83 -9.79 -15.79
C SER A 116 4.17 -9.03 -15.72
N ILE A 117 5.24 -9.67 -15.26
CA ILE A 117 6.60 -9.11 -15.32
C ILE A 117 7.04 -8.88 -16.77
N LYS A 118 6.86 -9.89 -17.63
CA LYS A 118 7.20 -9.79 -19.05
C LYS A 118 6.42 -8.65 -19.71
N ASP A 119 5.11 -8.58 -19.47
CA ASP A 119 4.25 -7.56 -20.05
C ASP A 119 4.62 -6.15 -19.54
N MET A 120 4.92 -6.00 -18.26
CA MET A 120 5.39 -4.74 -17.69
C MET A 120 6.68 -4.25 -18.34
N PHE A 121 7.67 -5.12 -18.52
CA PHE A 121 8.92 -4.75 -19.20
C PHE A 121 8.72 -4.43 -20.69
N GLN A 122 7.82 -5.15 -21.36
CA GLN A 122 7.48 -4.83 -22.76
C GLN A 122 6.83 -3.44 -22.87
N VAL A 123 5.91 -3.11 -21.98
CA VAL A 123 5.29 -1.78 -21.94
C VAL A 123 6.31 -0.71 -21.60
N ALA A 124 7.21 -0.94 -20.66
CA ALA A 124 8.29 -0.01 -20.35
C ALA A 124 9.17 0.25 -21.59
N ALA A 125 9.56 -0.81 -22.32
CA ALA A 125 10.34 -0.69 -23.54
C ALA A 125 9.60 0.08 -24.65
N ASN A 126 8.31 -0.17 -24.82
CA ASN A 126 7.47 0.53 -25.80
C ASN A 126 7.35 2.04 -25.49
N ASN A 127 7.46 2.42 -24.20
CA ASN A 127 7.51 3.81 -23.75
C ASN A 127 8.95 4.37 -23.65
N HIS A 128 9.92 3.67 -24.26
CA HIS A 128 11.33 4.05 -24.27
C HIS A 128 11.99 4.15 -22.90
N TYR A 129 11.53 3.41 -21.89
CA TYR A 129 12.18 3.32 -20.58
C TYR A 129 13.06 2.09 -20.45
N SER A 130 14.26 2.28 -19.87
CA SER A 130 15.19 1.21 -19.56
C SER A 130 14.65 0.33 -18.43
N ALA A 131 14.84 -0.99 -18.54
CA ALA A 131 14.54 -1.95 -17.47
C ALA A 131 15.27 -1.65 -16.15
N GLU A 132 16.40 -0.93 -16.20
CA GLU A 132 17.18 -0.52 -15.03
C GLU A 132 16.44 0.43 -14.06
N ASN A 133 15.32 1.02 -14.52
CA ASN A 133 14.48 1.88 -13.70
C ASN A 133 13.65 1.11 -12.67
N TYR A 134 13.47 -0.21 -12.89
CA TYR A 134 12.45 -0.99 -12.21
C TYR A 134 13.04 -2.12 -11.39
N VAL A 135 12.43 -2.32 -10.25
CA VAL A 135 12.57 -3.54 -9.44
C VAL A 135 11.22 -4.24 -9.42
N VAL A 136 11.23 -5.57 -9.42
CA VAL A 136 10.00 -6.36 -9.38
C VAL A 136 10.02 -7.26 -8.16
N GLY A 137 8.94 -7.21 -7.38
CA GLY A 137 8.68 -8.14 -6.27
C GLY A 137 7.70 -9.23 -6.71
N MET A 138 8.03 -10.47 -6.49
CA MET A 138 7.15 -11.62 -6.72
C MET A 138 7.00 -12.39 -5.41
N GLY A 139 5.86 -12.24 -4.75
CA GLY A 139 5.54 -12.94 -3.52
C GLY A 139 4.85 -14.28 -3.77
N GLY A 140 3.54 -14.33 -3.57
CA GLY A 140 2.73 -15.55 -3.76
C GLY A 140 2.79 -16.16 -5.15
N GLY A 141 3.00 -15.34 -6.19
CA GLY A 141 3.11 -15.78 -7.58
C GLY A 141 4.33 -16.66 -7.88
N LEU A 142 5.39 -16.59 -7.06
CA LEU A 142 6.63 -17.35 -7.29
C LEU A 142 6.49 -18.85 -6.98
N LEU A 143 5.91 -19.17 -5.81
CA LEU A 143 5.85 -20.53 -5.31
C LEU A 143 4.44 -21.07 -5.15
N ARG A 144 3.47 -20.19 -4.96
CA ARG A 144 2.07 -20.54 -4.68
C ARG A 144 1.14 -19.56 -5.37
N LYS A 145 0.15 -20.06 -6.08
CA LYS A 145 -0.96 -19.24 -6.59
C LYS A 145 -2.13 -19.17 -5.60
N VAL A 146 -1.86 -19.39 -4.30
CA VAL A 146 -2.88 -19.21 -3.25
C VAL A 146 -3.17 -17.72 -3.12
N ASN A 147 -4.42 -17.36 -3.32
CA ASN A 147 -4.88 -15.99 -3.40
C ASN A 147 -5.85 -15.69 -2.25
N ARG A 148 -5.49 -14.76 -1.35
CA ARG A 148 -6.37 -14.28 -0.28
C ARG A 148 -7.54 -13.45 -0.82
N ASP A 149 -7.38 -12.85 -1.99
CA ASP A 149 -8.36 -11.91 -2.54
C ASP A 149 -9.62 -12.62 -3.03
N THR A 150 -9.54 -13.90 -3.37
CA THR A 150 -10.70 -14.75 -3.66
C THR A 150 -11.71 -14.75 -2.50
N GLN A 151 -11.23 -14.79 -1.27
CA GLN A 151 -12.03 -14.72 -0.06
C GLN A 151 -12.17 -13.30 0.49
N LYS A 152 -11.60 -12.30 -0.20
CA LYS A 152 -11.60 -10.88 0.20
C LYS A 152 -11.06 -10.66 1.62
N VAL A 153 -10.04 -11.44 2.03
CA VAL A 153 -9.43 -11.35 3.35
C VAL A 153 -8.26 -10.39 3.32
N ALA A 154 -8.31 -9.34 4.15
CA ALA A 154 -7.21 -8.42 4.35
C ALA A 154 -7.19 -7.88 5.78
N MET A 155 -5.98 -7.63 6.31
CA MET A 155 -5.79 -6.87 7.56
C MET A 155 -5.35 -5.45 7.22
N LYS A 156 -6.06 -4.46 7.75
CA LYS A 156 -5.81 -3.04 7.50
C LYS A 156 -5.88 -2.25 8.80
N LEU A 157 -4.98 -1.27 8.95
CA LEU A 157 -5.13 -0.24 9.97
C LEU A 157 -6.36 0.60 9.64
N CYS A 158 -7.30 0.72 10.55
CA CYS A 158 -8.51 1.51 10.37
C CYS A 158 -8.60 2.72 11.32
N ASN A 159 -7.90 2.68 12.45
CA ASN A 159 -7.88 3.78 13.42
C ASN A 159 -6.55 3.85 14.14
N ALA A 160 -6.09 5.06 14.43
CA ALA A 160 -4.92 5.34 15.27
C ALA A 160 -5.31 6.30 16.40
N ILE A 161 -4.59 6.23 17.52
CA ILE A 161 -4.68 7.24 18.57
C ILE A 161 -3.35 7.98 18.58
N ILE A 162 -3.37 9.27 18.24
CA ILE A 162 -2.19 10.13 18.14
C ILE A 162 -2.41 11.30 19.11
N ASP A 163 -1.53 11.45 20.06
CA ASP A 163 -1.62 12.48 21.12
C ASP A 163 -2.99 12.48 21.83
N GLY A 164 -3.50 11.27 22.13
CA GLY A 164 -4.80 11.07 22.77
C GLY A 164 -6.02 11.25 21.86
N LYS A 165 -5.83 11.65 20.59
CA LYS A 165 -6.91 11.89 19.64
C LYS A 165 -7.11 10.69 18.71
N SER A 166 -8.34 10.20 18.62
CA SER A 166 -8.72 9.16 17.66
C SER A 166 -8.68 9.71 16.22
N THR A 167 -7.88 9.06 15.38
CA THR A 167 -7.67 9.45 13.98
C THR A 167 -8.12 8.30 13.09
N PRO A 168 -9.21 8.47 12.31
CA PRO A 168 -9.62 7.49 11.31
C PRO A 168 -8.58 7.32 10.21
N VAL A 169 -8.27 6.08 9.88
CA VAL A 169 -7.25 5.73 8.88
C VAL A 169 -7.86 4.86 7.80
N SER A 170 -7.55 5.14 6.54
CA SER A 170 -7.98 4.30 5.41
C SER A 170 -7.08 4.47 4.19
N LYS A 171 -6.98 3.39 3.41
CA LYS A 171 -6.46 3.42 2.03
C LYS A 171 -7.64 3.68 1.08
N ASN A 172 -7.46 4.56 0.11
CA ASN A 172 -8.44 4.86 -0.93
C ASN A 172 -7.73 5.26 -2.24
N PRO A 173 -7.09 4.30 -2.95
CA PRO A 173 -6.31 4.59 -4.16
C PRO A 173 -7.23 4.95 -5.33
N ILE A 174 -6.83 5.94 -6.12
CA ILE A 174 -7.54 6.33 -7.35
C ILE A 174 -7.37 5.28 -8.47
N THR A 175 -6.29 4.50 -8.41
CA THR A 175 -5.94 3.47 -9.41
C THR A 175 -6.73 2.17 -9.24
N ASP A 176 -7.32 1.93 -8.05
CA ASP A 176 -8.14 0.76 -7.77
C ASP A 176 -9.15 1.05 -6.64
N PRO A 177 -10.34 1.56 -6.97
CA PRO A 177 -11.39 1.82 -5.98
C PRO A 177 -11.83 0.57 -5.19
N GLY A 178 -11.63 -0.64 -5.74
CA GLY A 178 -11.91 -1.90 -5.06
C GLY A 178 -11.03 -2.15 -3.83
N LYS A 179 -9.87 -1.49 -3.76
CA LYS A 179 -8.95 -1.57 -2.62
C LYS A 179 -9.25 -0.55 -1.51
N LYS A 180 -10.34 0.21 -1.60
CA LYS A 180 -10.76 1.12 -0.52
C LYS A 180 -10.97 0.35 0.78
N SER A 181 -10.33 0.80 1.87
CA SER A 181 -10.48 0.19 3.18
C SER A 181 -11.47 0.95 4.06
N LYS A 182 -12.02 0.26 5.07
CA LYS A 182 -12.90 0.88 6.07
C LYS A 182 -12.09 1.83 6.96
N SER A 183 -12.69 2.95 7.32
CA SER A 183 -12.08 4.03 8.09
C SER A 183 -12.67 4.14 9.48
N GLY A 184 -11.84 4.44 10.50
CA GLY A 184 -12.27 4.61 11.88
C GLY A 184 -12.50 3.29 12.62
N ARG A 185 -12.86 3.37 13.89
CA ARG A 185 -13.22 2.19 14.68
C ARG A 185 -14.46 1.52 14.10
N GLN A 186 -14.41 0.22 13.99
CA GLN A 186 -15.48 -0.57 13.39
C GLN A 186 -16.16 -1.44 14.44
N ALA A 187 -17.44 -1.71 14.24
CA ALA A 187 -18.19 -2.76 14.91
C ALA A 187 -18.88 -3.64 13.85
N LEU A 188 -19.04 -4.91 14.14
CA LEU A 188 -19.73 -5.88 13.29
C LEU A 188 -21.03 -6.30 13.96
N LEU A 189 -22.15 -6.01 13.31
CA LEU A 189 -23.48 -6.35 13.81
C LEU A 189 -24.11 -7.45 12.94
N PHE A 190 -24.77 -8.40 13.57
CA PHE A 190 -25.56 -9.41 12.87
C PHE A 190 -27.04 -9.04 12.88
N ASN A 191 -27.61 -8.94 11.69
CA ASN A 191 -29.05 -8.74 11.50
C ASN A 191 -29.75 -10.10 11.40
N LYS A 192 -30.53 -10.43 12.42
CA LYS A 192 -31.26 -11.71 12.52
C LYS A 192 -32.40 -11.86 11.49
N ILE A 193 -32.97 -10.74 11.01
CA ILE A 193 -34.12 -10.76 10.10
C ILE A 193 -33.69 -11.23 8.70
N ASN A 194 -32.64 -10.61 8.16
CA ASN A 194 -32.12 -10.94 6.83
C ASN A 194 -30.87 -11.82 6.85
N ARG A 195 -30.47 -12.29 8.03
CA ARG A 195 -29.29 -13.14 8.27
C ARG A 195 -28.02 -12.58 7.62
N SER A 196 -27.76 -11.29 7.80
CA SER A 196 -26.61 -10.61 7.21
C SER A 196 -25.77 -9.90 8.25
N PHE A 197 -24.48 -9.75 7.93
CA PHE A 197 -23.53 -8.95 8.71
C PHE A 197 -23.43 -7.54 8.16
N ASN A 198 -23.47 -6.56 9.06
CA ASN A 198 -23.28 -5.16 8.75
C ASN A 198 -22.11 -4.62 9.54
N THR A 199 -21.18 -3.96 8.86
CA THR A 199 -20.11 -3.21 9.52
C THR A 199 -20.55 -1.77 9.70
N VAL A 200 -20.46 -1.27 10.94
CA VAL A 200 -20.77 0.12 11.29
C VAL A 200 -19.56 0.79 11.90
N GLN A 201 -19.49 2.11 11.80
CA GLN A 201 -18.41 2.88 12.39
C GLN A 201 -18.79 3.28 13.83
N ASP A 202 -17.93 2.97 14.80
CA ASP A 202 -18.03 3.47 16.18
C ASP A 202 -17.43 4.87 16.26
N ILE A 203 -18.23 5.88 15.93
CA ILE A 203 -17.79 7.28 15.84
C ILE A 203 -17.33 7.80 17.21
N HIS A 204 -17.97 7.36 18.29
CA HIS A 204 -17.68 7.86 19.63
C HIS A 204 -16.61 7.04 20.36
N GLY A 205 -16.26 5.86 19.85
CA GLY A 205 -15.27 4.99 20.48
C GLY A 205 -15.70 4.39 21.81
N THR A 206 -17.00 4.40 22.10
CA THR A 206 -17.59 3.92 23.36
C THR A 206 -18.03 2.46 23.29
N GLY A 207 -17.91 1.84 22.11
CA GLY A 207 -18.46 0.54 21.78
C GLY A 207 -19.90 0.62 21.30
N ILE A 208 -20.28 -0.38 20.51
CA ILE A 208 -21.65 -0.50 19.96
C ILE A 208 -22.26 -1.78 20.53
N ALA A 209 -23.47 -1.67 21.09
CA ALA A 209 -24.18 -2.83 21.64
C ALA A 209 -24.40 -3.88 20.52
N GLY A 210 -24.08 -5.13 20.82
CA GLY A 210 -24.19 -6.23 19.86
C GLY A 210 -22.98 -6.35 18.89
N ASP A 211 -21.90 -5.61 19.13
CA ASP A 211 -20.66 -5.79 18.37
C ASP A 211 -20.12 -7.21 18.56
N MET A 212 -19.88 -7.89 17.43
CA MET A 212 -19.32 -9.23 17.37
C MET A 212 -17.80 -9.27 17.21
N LEU A 213 -17.15 -8.10 17.09
CA LEU A 213 -15.70 -8.03 17.01
C LEU A 213 -15.08 -8.23 18.39
N GLU A 214 -14.13 -9.14 18.47
CA GLU A 214 -13.37 -9.41 19.68
C GLU A 214 -11.89 -9.08 19.46
N PRO A 215 -11.21 -8.48 20.45
CA PRO A 215 -9.78 -8.27 20.34
C PRO A 215 -9.04 -9.61 20.41
N VAL A 216 -8.21 -9.89 19.41
CA VAL A 216 -7.43 -11.13 19.32
C VAL A 216 -5.96 -10.93 19.73
N PHE A 217 -5.47 -9.69 19.70
CA PHE A 217 -4.10 -9.35 20.02
C PHE A 217 -4.03 -7.94 20.61
N ARG A 218 -3.25 -7.73 21.66
CA ARG A 218 -3.04 -6.41 22.28
C ARG A 218 -1.67 -6.33 22.94
N ASN A 219 -0.90 -5.27 22.62
CA ASN A 219 0.38 -4.95 23.30
C ASN A 219 1.38 -6.12 23.37
N GLY A 220 1.48 -6.91 22.32
CA GLY A 220 2.40 -8.05 22.27
C GLY A 220 1.78 -9.39 22.73
N GLU A 221 0.55 -9.38 23.25
CA GLU A 221 -0.11 -10.57 23.79
C GLU A 221 -1.26 -11.05 22.89
N MET A 222 -1.31 -12.36 22.69
CA MET A 222 -2.46 -13.03 22.09
C MET A 222 -3.58 -13.16 23.12
N LEU A 223 -4.71 -12.48 22.89
CA LEU A 223 -5.88 -12.53 23.78
C LEU A 223 -6.80 -13.71 23.45
N ARG A 224 -6.71 -14.23 22.23
CA ARG A 224 -7.47 -15.39 21.76
C ARG A 224 -6.54 -16.32 20.99
N VAL A 225 -6.44 -17.54 21.44
CA VAL A 225 -5.68 -18.61 20.76
C VAL A 225 -6.68 -19.65 20.29
N GLN A 226 -6.63 -20.01 19.02
CA GLN A 226 -7.47 -21.04 18.41
C GLN A 226 -6.60 -21.98 17.58
N THR A 227 -6.90 -23.26 17.68
CA THR A 227 -6.31 -24.27 16.79
C THR A 227 -6.98 -24.23 15.42
N LEU A 228 -6.31 -24.73 14.40
CA LEU A 228 -6.88 -24.81 13.06
C LEU A 228 -8.14 -25.70 13.02
N ASP A 229 -8.20 -26.74 13.84
CA ASP A 229 -9.35 -27.63 13.92
C ASP A 229 -10.57 -26.96 14.58
N GLU A 230 -10.35 -26.10 15.56
CA GLU A 230 -11.43 -25.26 16.14
C GLU A 230 -11.97 -24.27 15.11
N ILE A 231 -11.08 -23.64 14.31
CA ILE A 231 -11.48 -22.71 13.25
C ILE A 231 -12.26 -23.45 12.16
N ARG A 232 -11.84 -24.65 11.76
CA ARG A 232 -12.56 -25.47 10.78
C ARG A 232 -13.97 -25.85 11.27
N LYS A 233 -14.08 -26.28 12.53
CA LYS A 233 -15.39 -26.60 13.14
C LYS A 233 -16.30 -25.37 13.18
N LEU A 234 -15.77 -24.19 13.49
CA LEU A 234 -16.52 -22.93 13.46
C LEU A 234 -17.03 -22.59 12.07
N ALA A 235 -16.25 -22.87 11.02
CA ALA A 235 -16.64 -22.62 9.64
C ALA A 235 -17.76 -23.55 9.13
N GLU A 236 -17.96 -24.71 9.79
CA GLU A 236 -19.01 -25.68 9.48
C GLU A 236 -20.36 -25.37 10.18
N VAL A 237 -20.33 -24.47 11.18
CA VAL A 237 -21.54 -24.10 11.91
C VAL A 237 -22.38 -23.16 11.08
N GLU A 238 -23.66 -23.50 10.91
CA GLU A 238 -24.62 -22.56 10.32
C GLU A 238 -24.73 -21.30 11.19
N LEU A 239 -24.72 -20.15 10.53
CA LEU A 239 -24.90 -18.86 11.22
C LEU A 239 -26.27 -18.80 11.89
N PRO A 240 -26.37 -18.23 13.11
CA PRO A 240 -27.58 -18.15 13.90
C PRO A 240 -28.74 -17.41 13.22
#